data_9bc21ebb3beac328eac603e56a357277
#
_entry.id   9bc21ebb3beac328eac603e56a357277
#
_cell.length_a   1.000
_cell.length_b   1.000
_cell.length_c   1.000
_cell.angle_alpha   90.00
_cell.angle_beta   90.00
_cell.angle_gamma   90.00
#
_symmetry.space_group_name_H-M   'P 1'
#
loop_
_entity.id
_entity.type
_entity.pdbx_description
1 polymer ?
#
loop_
_entity_poly.entity_id
_entity_poly.type
_entity_poly.pdbx_seq_one_letter_code
_entity_poly.pdbx_strand_id
1 'polypeptide(L)'
;MYFPFGPTPEYKTAYRGLFDAMVMTRWSVLAAIALFVSPVYAQHNIPLTLAEVEDKALLAEPGQQAMRAKALALQERGVVAGELPDPMLRIGLNNFPLQSGGFTTESMTSAGVGVRQAFPAGKTRDIATRRFDFLASEMNQNAAARGRNVLTAARQSWLDLYYWERAHALVSESRPLFDDLATITRSLYAVGRKTQQDLLRAELELSRLDDRLIAIERQRSRSRAALGEWIGGDARRPVALKLPAWSSVPAFESLQSSLLQHPMMQAADAHIDARVAGVDLAEQRSKPGWALDVGYSYRDGQLSSGQPRSDLITLGVTVDLPFFRKRSVDSSLSAALQERSAANSTREQTLRRLRSQLESEFSLWNDLTRRLDLYDRQILSQASANAEASLLAYQSDKGDFADVMRAYIDDLNTRIDHIRLQVERAQSYAVLANLGGLSQ
;
A
#
# COMPACT_ATOMS: atom_id res chain seq x y z
N MET A 1 27.74 -60.32 14.62
CA MET A 1 26.81 -61.44 14.67
C MET A 1 25.87 -61.34 13.49
N TYR A 2 26.15 -62.07 12.43
CA TYR A 2 25.39 -62.17 11.17
C TYR A 2 24.24 -63.12 11.31
N PHE A 3 23.05 -62.79 10.85
CA PHE A 3 22.06 -63.78 10.42
C PHE A 3 21.37 -63.26 9.15
N PRO A 4 21.33 -64.13 8.08
CA PRO A 4 20.65 -63.79 6.86
C PRO A 4 19.26 -64.49 6.82
N PHE A 5 18.25 -63.80 6.28
CA PHE A 5 17.03 -64.46 5.79
C PHE A 5 16.80 -64.09 4.33
N GLY A 6 16.87 -65.09 3.49
CA GLY A 6 16.58 -65.03 2.06
C GLY A 6 15.07 -65.05 1.78
N PRO A 7 14.64 -64.60 0.60
CA PRO A 7 13.24 -64.44 0.26
C PRO A 7 12.61 -65.76 -0.26
N THR A 8 11.40 -66.06 0.20
CA THR A 8 10.51 -67.11 -0.31
C THR A 8 9.83 -66.66 -1.62
N PRO A 9 9.59 -67.58 -2.58
CA PRO A 9 9.08 -67.26 -3.92
C PRO A 9 7.57 -67.47 -4.03
N GLU A 10 6.78 -66.43 -3.93
CA GLU A 10 5.35 -66.45 -4.27
C GLU A 10 4.73 -65.13 -4.68
N TYR A 11 5.32 -64.39 -5.62
CA TYR A 11 4.68 -63.20 -6.20
C TYR A 11 4.98 -63.06 -7.71
N LYS A 12 4.69 -64.03 -8.52
CA LYS A 12 4.90 -63.92 -9.99
C LYS A 12 3.63 -63.99 -10.85
N THR A 13 2.43 -63.92 -10.29
CA THR A 13 1.19 -64.03 -11.10
C THR A 13 0.23 -62.80 -11.00
N ALA A 14 0.55 -61.73 -10.23
CA ALA A 14 -0.35 -60.60 -10.05
C ALA A 14 0.00 -59.34 -10.89
N TYR A 15 1.08 -59.36 -11.66
CA TYR A 15 1.56 -58.13 -12.36
C TYR A 15 1.26 -58.05 -13.86
N ARG A 16 0.58 -59.03 -14.46
CA ARG A 16 0.26 -59.00 -15.90
C ARG A 16 -1.08 -58.35 -16.24
N GLY A 17 -1.97 -58.13 -15.27
CA GLY A 17 -3.26 -57.47 -15.50
C GLY A 17 -3.26 -55.92 -15.28
N LEU A 18 -2.21 -55.36 -14.66
CA LEU A 18 -2.12 -53.94 -14.32
C LEU A 18 -1.39 -53.09 -15.40
N PHE A 19 -0.66 -53.73 -16.31
CA PHE A 19 0.11 -53.03 -17.35
C PHE A 19 -0.75 -52.62 -18.56
N ASP A 20 -1.78 -53.43 -18.91
CA ASP A 20 -2.66 -53.10 -20.05
C ASP A 20 -3.73 -52.04 -19.70
N ALA A 21 -4.13 -51.92 -18.43
CA ALA A 21 -5.04 -50.86 -17.97
C ALA A 21 -4.36 -49.51 -17.85
N MET A 22 -3.03 -49.45 -17.70
CA MET A 22 -2.28 -48.22 -17.49
C MET A 22 -1.84 -47.52 -18.79
N VAL A 23 -1.87 -48.25 -19.92
CA VAL A 23 -1.53 -47.67 -21.25
C VAL A 23 -2.74 -47.04 -21.91
N MET A 24 -3.97 -47.54 -21.70
CA MET A 24 -5.19 -46.93 -22.27
C MET A 24 -5.66 -45.68 -21.55
N THR A 25 -5.32 -45.49 -20.25
CA THR A 25 -5.67 -44.32 -19.48
C THR A 25 -4.71 -43.14 -19.74
N ARG A 26 -3.52 -43.38 -20.26
CA ARG A 26 -2.56 -42.27 -20.56
C ARG A 26 -2.87 -41.49 -21.84
N TRP A 27 -3.59 -42.04 -22.76
CA TRP A 27 -3.98 -41.35 -24.01
C TRP A 27 -5.25 -40.51 -23.85
N SER A 28 -6.14 -40.85 -22.93
CA SER A 28 -7.35 -40.07 -22.63
C SER A 28 -7.05 -38.85 -21.75
N VAL A 29 -5.99 -38.84 -20.93
CA VAL A 29 -5.57 -37.68 -20.12
C VAL A 29 -4.79 -36.66 -20.94
N LEU A 30 -4.04 -37.09 -21.97
CA LEU A 30 -3.34 -36.17 -22.88
C LEU A 30 -4.30 -35.46 -23.87
N ALA A 31 -5.44 -36.10 -24.22
CA ALA A 31 -6.47 -35.44 -25.05
C ALA A 31 -7.33 -34.46 -24.27
N ALA A 32 -7.48 -34.63 -22.93
CA ALA A 32 -8.24 -33.71 -22.08
C ALA A 32 -7.42 -32.46 -21.68
N ILE A 33 -6.08 -32.51 -21.68
CA ILE A 33 -5.20 -31.38 -21.38
C ILE A 33 -5.06 -30.45 -22.60
N ALA A 34 -5.25 -30.94 -23.83
CA ALA A 34 -5.18 -30.14 -25.05
C ALA A 34 -6.41 -29.22 -25.26
N LEU A 35 -7.52 -29.41 -24.52
CA LEU A 35 -8.76 -28.60 -24.65
C LEU A 35 -8.86 -27.46 -23.63
N PHE A 36 -7.93 -27.32 -22.70
CA PHE A 36 -7.87 -26.21 -21.71
C PHE A 36 -6.73 -25.21 -21.96
N VAL A 37 -6.03 -25.29 -23.08
CA VAL A 37 -5.23 -24.16 -23.57
C VAL A 37 -6.18 -23.18 -24.27
N SER A 38 -7.07 -22.57 -23.49
CA SER A 38 -7.83 -21.41 -23.95
C SER A 38 -6.82 -20.29 -24.27
N PRO A 39 -7.07 -19.53 -25.34
CA PRO A 39 -6.10 -18.57 -25.84
C PRO A 39 -5.92 -17.41 -24.88
N VAL A 40 -4.90 -17.49 -24.03
CA VAL A 40 -4.38 -16.34 -23.26
C VAL A 40 -3.88 -15.22 -24.20
N TYR A 41 -3.82 -15.49 -25.51
CA TYR A 41 -3.32 -14.52 -26.49
C TYR A 41 -4.33 -13.45 -26.95
N ALA A 42 -5.63 -13.55 -26.61
CA ALA A 42 -6.65 -12.60 -27.10
C ALA A 42 -6.80 -11.33 -26.23
N GLN A 43 -6.25 -11.29 -25.01
CA GLN A 43 -6.39 -10.12 -24.13
C GLN A 43 -5.35 -9.00 -24.39
N HIS A 44 -4.32 -9.25 -25.21
CA HIS A 44 -3.23 -8.29 -25.41
C HIS A 44 -3.58 -7.08 -26.29
N ASN A 45 -4.69 -7.10 -27.02
CA ASN A 45 -5.07 -6.03 -27.96
C ASN A 45 -6.16 -5.09 -27.45
N ILE A 46 -6.76 -5.33 -26.29
CA ILE A 46 -7.76 -4.41 -25.74
C ILE A 46 -7.02 -3.25 -25.08
N PRO A 47 -7.27 -1.99 -25.51
CA PRO A 47 -6.60 -0.84 -24.91
C PRO A 47 -6.89 -0.74 -23.41
N LEU A 48 -5.83 -0.46 -22.64
CA LEU A 48 -5.87 -0.32 -21.20
C LEU A 48 -6.51 1.01 -20.82
N THR A 49 -7.70 0.97 -20.23
CA THR A 49 -8.40 2.15 -19.73
C THR A 49 -7.93 2.54 -18.33
N LEU A 50 -8.13 3.81 -17.96
CA LEU A 50 -7.78 4.28 -16.60
C LEU A 50 -8.60 3.53 -15.53
N ALA A 51 -9.89 3.31 -15.73
CA ALA A 51 -10.74 2.59 -14.79
C ALA A 51 -10.23 1.15 -14.54
N GLU A 52 -9.81 0.45 -15.60
CA GLU A 52 -9.22 -0.89 -15.46
C GLU A 52 -7.90 -0.86 -14.67
N VAL A 53 -7.08 0.18 -14.82
CA VAL A 53 -5.85 0.38 -14.04
C VAL A 53 -6.17 0.59 -12.56
N GLU A 54 -7.17 1.40 -12.25
CA GLU A 54 -7.62 1.68 -10.90
C GLU A 54 -8.07 0.42 -10.17
N ASP A 55 -8.92 -0.38 -10.82
CA ASP A 55 -9.41 -1.65 -10.28
C ASP A 55 -8.27 -2.64 -10.02
N LYS A 56 -7.37 -2.80 -10.98
CA LYS A 56 -6.23 -3.72 -10.86
C LYS A 56 -5.24 -3.29 -9.79
N ALA A 57 -4.94 -2.00 -9.70
CA ALA A 57 -4.03 -1.45 -8.71
C ALA A 57 -4.53 -1.69 -7.27
N LEU A 58 -5.84 -1.56 -7.04
CA LEU A 58 -6.43 -1.80 -5.72
C LEU A 58 -6.52 -3.29 -5.35
N LEU A 59 -6.82 -4.15 -6.33
CA LEU A 59 -6.99 -5.59 -6.09
C LEU A 59 -5.69 -6.29 -5.67
N ALA A 60 -4.56 -5.88 -6.20
CA ALA A 60 -3.28 -6.57 -6.03
C ALA A 60 -2.33 -5.89 -5.03
N GLU A 61 -2.77 -4.87 -4.26
CA GLU A 61 -1.88 -4.04 -3.45
C GLU A 61 -1.47 -4.72 -2.14
N PRO A 62 -0.22 -5.24 -2.06
CA PRO A 62 0.24 -6.02 -0.90
C PRO A 62 0.43 -5.15 0.36
N GLY A 63 0.74 -3.87 0.22
CA GLY A 63 0.92 -2.95 1.35
C GLY A 63 -0.38 -2.71 2.11
N GLN A 64 -1.51 -2.58 1.41
CA GLN A 64 -2.82 -2.47 2.04
C GLN A 64 -3.22 -3.77 2.76
N GLN A 65 -2.95 -4.92 2.12
CA GLN A 65 -3.19 -6.24 2.72
C GLN A 65 -2.35 -6.45 3.98
N ALA A 66 -1.07 -6.05 3.95
CA ALA A 66 -0.18 -6.12 5.12
C ALA A 66 -0.68 -5.25 6.28
N MET A 67 -1.20 -4.05 6.02
CA MET A 67 -1.77 -3.19 7.06
C MET A 67 -3.05 -3.79 7.66
N ARG A 68 -3.93 -4.36 6.84
CA ARG A 68 -5.14 -5.08 7.30
C ARG A 68 -4.79 -6.30 8.16
N ALA A 69 -3.78 -7.09 7.74
CA ALA A 69 -3.31 -8.21 8.53
C ALA A 69 -2.73 -7.77 9.89
N LYS A 70 -2.02 -6.63 9.94
CA LYS A 70 -1.56 -6.02 11.19
C LYS A 70 -2.73 -5.57 12.07
N ALA A 71 -3.80 -5.02 11.50
CA ALA A 71 -4.99 -4.64 12.24
C ALA A 71 -5.64 -5.88 12.91
N LEU A 72 -5.80 -6.97 12.16
CA LEU A 72 -6.32 -8.23 12.72
C LEU A 72 -5.41 -8.78 13.83
N ALA A 73 -4.09 -8.76 13.63
CA ALA A 73 -3.14 -9.19 14.66
C ALA A 73 -3.22 -8.34 15.95
N LEU A 74 -3.53 -7.04 15.82
CA LEU A 74 -3.75 -6.16 16.98
C LEU A 74 -5.07 -6.49 17.69
N GLN A 75 -6.15 -6.82 16.97
CA GLN A 75 -7.40 -7.28 17.55
C GLN A 75 -7.20 -8.56 18.37
N GLU A 76 -6.50 -9.56 17.82
CA GLU A 76 -6.17 -10.79 18.55
C GLU A 76 -5.33 -10.51 19.83
N ARG A 77 -4.37 -9.58 19.74
CA ARG A 77 -3.61 -9.13 20.93
C ARG A 77 -4.52 -8.43 21.94
N GLY A 78 -5.57 -7.76 21.49
CA GLY A 78 -6.59 -7.17 22.36
C GLY A 78 -7.36 -8.25 23.14
N VAL A 79 -7.73 -9.34 22.49
CA VAL A 79 -8.34 -10.51 23.14
C VAL A 79 -7.43 -11.04 24.23
N VAL A 80 -6.16 -11.34 23.90
CA VAL A 80 -5.18 -11.84 24.89
C VAL A 80 -4.97 -10.86 26.05
N ALA A 81 -4.92 -9.55 25.77
CA ALA A 81 -4.77 -8.53 26.82
C ALA A 81 -6.00 -8.44 27.73
N GLY A 82 -7.17 -8.85 27.26
CA GLY A 82 -8.41 -8.92 28.01
C GLY A 82 -8.58 -10.17 28.88
N GLU A 83 -7.79 -11.21 28.66
CA GLU A 83 -7.90 -12.45 29.42
C GLU A 83 -7.28 -12.33 30.82
N LEU A 84 -7.70 -13.22 31.71
CA LEU A 84 -7.03 -13.37 33.01
C LEU A 84 -5.69 -14.07 32.79
N PRO A 85 -4.66 -13.73 33.61
CA PRO A 85 -3.43 -14.53 33.64
C PRO A 85 -3.74 -15.98 33.98
N ASP A 86 -2.98 -16.91 33.42
CA ASP A 86 -3.13 -18.33 33.69
C ASP A 86 -3.02 -18.64 35.20
N PRO A 87 -3.81 -19.60 35.72
CA PRO A 87 -3.66 -20.08 37.08
C PRO A 87 -2.32 -20.79 37.24
N MET A 88 -1.64 -20.50 38.34
CA MET A 88 -0.36 -21.11 38.66
C MET A 88 -0.57 -22.30 39.60
N LEU A 89 -0.14 -23.49 39.17
CA LEU A 89 -0.08 -24.67 40.01
C LEU A 89 1.20 -24.65 40.84
N ARG A 90 1.05 -24.82 42.17
CA ARG A 90 2.17 -24.97 43.11
C ARG A 90 2.15 -26.37 43.69
N ILE A 91 3.27 -27.08 43.62
CA ILE A 91 3.47 -28.38 44.25
C ILE A 91 4.74 -28.26 45.09
N GLY A 92 4.71 -28.76 46.33
CA GLY A 92 5.90 -28.66 47.20
C GLY A 92 5.78 -29.43 48.51
N LEU A 93 6.92 -29.59 49.14
CA LEU A 93 7.03 -30.05 50.51
C LEU A 93 7.17 -28.85 51.43
N ASN A 94 6.32 -28.73 52.45
CA ASN A 94 6.33 -27.65 53.41
C ASN A 94 6.90 -28.16 54.74
N ASN A 95 7.71 -27.33 55.38
CA ASN A 95 8.29 -27.60 56.71
C ASN A 95 9.01 -28.96 56.82
N PHE A 96 9.69 -29.39 55.74
CA PHE A 96 10.49 -30.61 55.78
C PHE A 96 11.73 -30.42 56.65
N PRO A 97 11.92 -31.22 57.71
CA PRO A 97 13.02 -31.02 58.66
C PRO A 97 14.35 -31.49 58.04
N LEU A 98 15.33 -30.59 57.97
CA LEU A 98 16.64 -30.89 57.38
C LEU A 98 17.55 -31.72 58.36
N GLN A 99 17.38 -31.55 59.65
CA GLN A 99 18.21 -32.22 60.64
C GLN A 99 17.72 -33.61 61.05
N SER A 100 16.44 -33.70 61.34
CA SER A 100 15.84 -34.97 61.79
C SER A 100 15.43 -35.86 60.60
N GLY A 101 15.27 -35.30 59.41
CA GLY A 101 14.78 -36.04 58.24
C GLY A 101 13.38 -36.62 58.47
N GLY A 102 12.80 -37.23 57.41
CA GLY A 102 11.52 -37.95 57.50
C GLY A 102 10.28 -37.06 57.38
N PHE A 103 9.26 -37.63 56.76
CA PHE A 103 8.01 -36.90 56.50
C PHE A 103 7.09 -36.86 57.74
N THR A 104 7.22 -37.85 58.60
CA THR A 104 6.36 -38.03 59.79
C THR A 104 7.04 -37.55 61.10
N THR A 105 8.31 -37.19 61.07
CA THR A 105 9.13 -36.82 62.26
C THR A 105 8.61 -35.54 62.92
N GLU A 106 8.31 -34.50 62.13
CA GLU A 106 7.81 -33.24 62.62
C GLU A 106 6.31 -33.06 62.30
N SER A 107 5.57 -32.48 63.25
CA SER A 107 4.11 -32.37 63.18
C SER A 107 3.61 -31.50 62.08
N MET A 108 4.43 -30.59 61.55
CA MET A 108 4.06 -29.57 60.53
C MET A 108 4.50 -29.94 59.12
N THR A 109 5.23 -31.05 58.93
CA THR A 109 5.65 -31.51 57.63
C THR A 109 4.41 -31.89 56.77
N SER A 110 4.35 -31.36 55.58
CA SER A 110 3.23 -31.65 54.65
C SER A 110 3.68 -31.65 53.18
N ALA A 111 3.02 -32.49 52.37
CA ALA A 111 3.07 -32.35 50.91
C ALA A 111 1.86 -31.57 50.46
N GLY A 112 2.10 -30.47 49.73
CA GLY A 112 1.04 -29.54 49.34
C GLY A 112 0.89 -29.43 47.82
N VAL A 113 -0.35 -29.28 47.40
CA VAL A 113 -0.72 -28.84 46.06
C VAL A 113 -1.62 -27.61 46.19
N GLY A 114 -1.40 -26.60 45.36
CA GLY A 114 -2.23 -25.39 45.42
C GLY A 114 -2.34 -24.72 44.07
N VAL A 115 -3.41 -23.97 43.90
CA VAL A 115 -3.67 -23.16 42.70
C VAL A 115 -3.77 -21.70 43.11
N ARG A 116 -3.06 -20.86 42.37
CA ARG A 116 -3.10 -19.39 42.52
C ARG A 116 -3.66 -18.76 41.26
N GLN A 117 -4.74 -17.98 41.38
CA GLN A 117 -5.31 -17.15 40.34
C GLN A 117 -5.05 -15.67 40.64
N ALA A 118 -4.34 -15.00 39.71
CA ALA A 118 -4.08 -13.56 39.82
C ALA A 118 -5.19 -12.75 39.10
N PHE A 119 -5.52 -11.61 39.69
CA PHE A 119 -6.47 -10.63 39.15
C PHE A 119 -5.76 -9.28 39.02
N PRO A 120 -5.50 -8.79 37.79
CA PRO A 120 -4.86 -7.50 37.57
C PRO A 120 -5.62 -6.33 38.17
N ALA A 121 -4.88 -5.26 38.49
CA ALA A 121 -5.41 -4.08 39.16
C ALA A 121 -6.54 -3.39 38.38
N GLY A 122 -7.64 -3.10 39.04
CA GLY A 122 -8.75 -2.29 38.55
C GLY A 122 -9.30 -2.74 37.19
N LYS A 123 -9.35 -1.82 36.22
CA LYS A 123 -9.83 -2.06 34.84
C LYS A 123 -8.72 -2.28 33.81
N THR A 124 -7.54 -2.72 34.24
CA THR A 124 -6.35 -2.87 33.37
C THR A 124 -6.66 -3.69 32.11
N ARG A 125 -7.38 -4.78 32.25
CA ARG A 125 -7.72 -5.68 31.12
C ARG A 125 -8.62 -5.00 30.10
N ASP A 126 -9.74 -4.42 30.53
CA ASP A 126 -10.69 -3.74 29.65
C ASP A 126 -10.05 -2.55 28.92
N ILE A 127 -9.16 -1.81 29.61
CA ILE A 127 -8.45 -0.68 29.01
C ILE A 127 -7.39 -1.17 28.03
N ALA A 128 -6.70 -2.27 28.34
CA ALA A 128 -5.72 -2.87 27.46
C ALA A 128 -6.39 -3.37 26.16
N THR A 129 -7.53 -4.05 26.24
CA THR A 129 -8.32 -4.44 25.07
C THR A 129 -8.70 -3.22 24.23
N ARG A 130 -9.32 -2.20 24.82
CA ARG A 130 -9.70 -0.97 24.10
C ARG A 130 -8.50 -0.28 23.44
N ARG A 131 -7.33 -0.27 24.07
CA ARG A 131 -6.12 0.28 23.48
C ARG A 131 -5.73 -0.45 22.21
N PHE A 132 -5.82 -1.78 22.19
CA PHE A 132 -5.52 -2.58 21.00
C PHE A 132 -6.59 -2.38 19.91
N ASP A 133 -7.85 -2.19 20.27
CA ASP A 133 -8.93 -1.86 19.32
C ASP A 133 -8.66 -0.53 18.62
N PHE A 134 -8.21 0.50 19.35
CA PHE A 134 -7.83 1.77 18.76
C PHE A 134 -6.59 1.64 17.85
N LEU A 135 -5.58 0.85 18.24
CA LEU A 135 -4.42 0.57 17.39
C LEU A 135 -4.82 -0.21 16.12
N ALA A 136 -5.76 -1.13 16.22
CA ALA A 136 -6.30 -1.84 15.07
C ALA A 136 -7.09 -0.90 14.14
N SER A 137 -7.87 0.02 14.71
CA SER A 137 -8.57 1.08 13.98
C SER A 137 -7.57 2.00 13.25
N GLU A 138 -6.50 2.43 13.91
CA GLU A 138 -5.41 3.20 13.29
C GLU A 138 -4.84 2.47 12.05
N MET A 139 -4.55 1.16 12.19
CA MET A 139 -4.02 0.36 11.06
C MET A 139 -5.04 0.23 9.92
N ASN A 140 -6.32 0.10 10.19
CA ASN A 140 -7.36 0.06 9.18
C ASN A 140 -7.48 1.40 8.43
N GLN A 141 -7.39 2.51 9.13
CA GLN A 141 -7.41 3.84 8.50
C GLN A 141 -6.12 4.10 7.69
N ASN A 142 -4.98 3.63 8.17
CA ASN A 142 -3.73 3.66 7.40
C ASN A 142 -3.83 2.80 6.13
N ALA A 143 -4.51 1.64 6.17
CA ALA A 143 -4.78 0.83 4.99
C ALA A 143 -5.70 1.56 3.99
N ALA A 144 -6.71 2.28 4.48
CA ALA A 144 -7.57 3.11 3.63
C ALA A 144 -6.79 4.27 2.98
N ALA A 145 -5.94 4.96 3.75
CA ALA A 145 -5.06 6.00 3.23
C ALA A 145 -4.09 5.45 2.17
N ARG A 146 -3.52 4.25 2.41
CA ARG A 146 -2.67 3.57 1.44
C ARG A 146 -3.42 3.29 0.13
N GLY A 147 -4.66 2.80 0.21
CA GLY A 147 -5.50 2.56 -0.98
C GLY A 147 -5.70 3.82 -1.82
N ARG A 148 -5.99 4.97 -1.18
CA ARG A 148 -6.10 6.26 -1.90
C ARG A 148 -4.78 6.68 -2.56
N ASN A 149 -3.66 6.49 -1.86
CA ASN A 149 -2.34 6.83 -2.41
C ASN A 149 -1.97 5.94 -3.59
N VAL A 150 -2.26 4.64 -3.52
CA VAL A 150 -2.06 3.68 -4.62
C VAL A 150 -2.88 4.07 -5.83
N LEU A 151 -4.15 4.40 -5.62
CA LEU A 151 -5.04 4.86 -6.69
C LEU A 151 -4.50 6.13 -7.37
N THR A 152 -4.05 7.10 -6.58
CA THR A 152 -3.45 8.34 -7.11
C THR A 152 -2.18 8.06 -7.89
N ALA A 153 -1.28 7.22 -7.38
CA ALA A 153 -0.03 6.88 -8.04
C ALA A 153 -0.26 6.08 -9.35
N ALA A 154 -1.22 5.15 -9.35
CA ALA A 154 -1.60 4.40 -10.54
C ALA A 154 -2.20 5.32 -11.62
N ARG A 155 -3.07 6.27 -11.23
CA ARG A 155 -3.61 7.31 -12.12
C ARG A 155 -2.50 8.14 -12.74
N GLN A 156 -1.58 8.64 -11.94
CA GLN A 156 -0.45 9.45 -12.40
C GLN A 156 0.44 8.65 -13.36
N SER A 157 0.76 7.40 -13.04
CA SER A 157 1.58 6.55 -13.92
C SER A 157 0.91 6.26 -15.26
N TRP A 158 -0.43 6.05 -15.28
CA TRP A 158 -1.19 5.86 -16.51
C TRP A 158 -1.25 7.15 -17.33
N LEU A 159 -1.46 8.31 -16.70
CA LEU A 159 -1.49 9.64 -17.33
C LEU A 159 -0.14 10.00 -17.93
N ASP A 160 0.97 9.66 -17.25
CA ASP A 160 2.33 9.84 -17.78
C ASP A 160 2.55 9.00 -19.04
N LEU A 161 2.12 7.73 -19.01
CA LEU A 161 2.24 6.87 -20.18
C LEU A 161 1.35 7.39 -21.34
N TYR A 162 0.12 7.81 -21.03
CA TYR A 162 -0.78 8.45 -22.00
C TYR A 162 -0.11 9.67 -22.67
N TYR A 163 0.52 10.55 -21.89
CA TYR A 163 1.22 11.71 -22.43
C TYR A 163 2.29 11.30 -23.44
N TRP A 164 3.14 10.35 -23.09
CA TRP A 164 4.23 9.93 -23.98
C TRP A 164 3.73 9.17 -25.21
N GLU A 165 2.64 8.41 -25.12
CA GLU A 165 1.99 7.79 -26.28
C GLU A 165 1.43 8.86 -27.22
N ARG A 166 0.77 9.90 -26.70
CA ARG A 166 0.25 11.01 -27.52
C ARG A 166 1.35 11.86 -28.12
N ALA A 167 2.41 12.15 -27.36
CA ALA A 167 3.57 12.89 -27.86
C ALA A 167 4.27 12.13 -28.99
N HIS A 168 4.43 10.81 -28.83
CA HIS A 168 4.98 9.96 -29.89
C HIS A 168 4.12 10.03 -31.16
N ALA A 169 2.82 9.88 -31.03
CA ALA A 169 1.90 9.95 -32.16
C ALA A 169 2.00 11.29 -32.90
N LEU A 170 1.98 12.41 -32.17
CA LEU A 170 2.10 13.75 -32.78
C LEU A 170 3.40 13.96 -33.54
N VAL A 171 4.54 13.57 -32.94
CA VAL A 171 5.84 13.73 -33.62
C VAL A 171 5.92 12.80 -34.84
N SER A 172 5.41 11.57 -34.73
CA SER A 172 5.39 10.62 -35.84
C SER A 172 4.48 11.09 -36.98
N GLU A 173 3.31 11.66 -36.67
CA GLU A 173 2.38 12.24 -37.65
C GLU A 173 2.94 13.49 -38.33
N SER A 174 3.76 14.27 -37.63
CA SER A 174 4.37 15.50 -38.19
C SER A 174 5.61 15.19 -39.02
N ARG A 175 6.32 14.07 -38.78
CA ARG A 175 7.56 13.74 -39.47
C ARG A 175 7.47 13.73 -41.00
N PRO A 176 6.45 13.14 -41.65
CA PRO A 176 6.30 13.16 -43.10
C PRO A 176 6.27 14.58 -43.68
N LEU A 177 5.61 15.54 -43.01
CA LEU A 177 5.58 16.94 -43.43
C LEU A 177 6.99 17.56 -43.49
N PHE A 178 7.84 17.28 -42.51
CA PHE A 178 9.23 17.74 -42.51
C PHE A 178 10.08 17.05 -43.58
N ASP A 179 9.79 15.79 -43.89
CA ASP A 179 10.44 15.05 -44.98
C ASP A 179 10.05 15.64 -46.35
N ASP A 180 8.77 15.98 -46.54
CA ASP A 180 8.26 16.69 -47.72
C ASP A 180 8.96 18.04 -47.92
N LEU A 181 9.04 18.86 -46.81
CA LEU A 181 9.74 20.13 -46.84
C LEU A 181 11.22 20.00 -47.21
N ALA A 182 11.90 19.00 -46.66
CA ALA A 182 13.29 18.70 -47.02
C ALA A 182 13.43 18.30 -48.52
N THR A 183 12.50 17.50 -49.02
CA THR A 183 12.49 17.07 -50.44
C THR A 183 12.19 18.23 -51.38
N ILE A 184 11.26 19.11 -51.08
CA ILE A 184 11.00 20.33 -51.83
C ILE A 184 12.23 21.23 -51.84
N THR A 185 12.86 21.44 -50.70
CA THR A 185 14.06 22.27 -50.58
C THR A 185 15.24 21.70 -51.37
N ARG A 186 15.42 20.38 -51.35
CA ARG A 186 16.43 19.68 -52.17
C ARG A 186 16.20 19.89 -53.66
N SER A 187 14.97 19.82 -54.11
CA SER A 187 14.59 20.04 -55.50
C SER A 187 14.84 21.49 -55.93
N LEU A 188 14.50 22.47 -55.08
CA LEU A 188 14.73 23.89 -55.34
C LEU A 188 16.24 24.25 -55.34
N TYR A 189 17.03 23.62 -54.47
CA TYR A 189 18.50 23.74 -54.49
C TYR A 189 19.11 23.20 -55.80
N ALA A 190 18.67 22.03 -56.25
CA ALA A 190 19.16 21.43 -57.49
C ALA A 190 18.95 22.31 -58.72
N VAL A 191 17.92 23.16 -58.77
CA VAL A 191 17.66 24.11 -59.83
C VAL A 191 18.19 25.53 -59.55
N GLY A 192 19.00 25.69 -58.48
CA GLY A 192 19.65 26.94 -58.14
C GLY A 192 18.72 28.04 -57.55
N ARG A 193 17.48 27.69 -57.14
CA ARG A 193 16.51 28.63 -56.58
C ARG A 193 16.63 28.85 -55.08
N LYS A 194 17.27 27.94 -54.38
CA LYS A 194 17.48 28.01 -52.90
C LYS A 194 18.93 27.67 -52.56
N THR A 195 19.34 28.01 -51.31
CA THR A 195 20.72 27.89 -50.84
C THR A 195 21.01 26.49 -50.32
N GLN A 196 22.30 26.11 -50.28
CA GLN A 196 22.74 24.89 -49.59
C GLN A 196 22.42 24.94 -48.10
N GLN A 197 22.42 26.12 -47.49
CA GLN A 197 22.09 26.35 -46.07
C GLN A 197 20.65 25.92 -45.78
N ASP A 198 19.69 26.22 -46.65
CA ASP A 198 18.28 25.83 -46.47
C ASP A 198 18.13 24.31 -46.49
N LEU A 199 18.83 23.62 -47.43
CA LEU A 199 18.81 22.17 -47.49
C LEU A 199 19.40 21.52 -46.22
N LEU A 200 20.59 21.97 -45.79
CA LEU A 200 21.24 21.43 -44.59
C LEU A 200 20.40 21.67 -43.34
N ARG A 201 19.70 22.81 -43.27
CA ARG A 201 18.77 23.10 -42.16
C ARG A 201 17.58 22.15 -42.17
N ALA A 202 16.97 21.88 -43.32
CA ALA A 202 15.88 20.92 -43.44
C ALA A 202 16.28 19.51 -42.98
N GLU A 203 17.44 19.05 -43.45
CA GLU A 203 17.98 17.73 -43.07
C GLU A 203 18.35 17.66 -41.59
N LEU A 204 18.86 18.74 -40.99
CA LEU A 204 19.12 18.82 -39.55
C LEU A 204 17.84 18.73 -38.72
N GLU A 205 16.78 19.45 -39.07
CA GLU A 205 15.51 19.40 -38.33
C GLU A 205 14.85 18.03 -38.43
N LEU A 206 14.92 17.37 -39.58
CA LEU A 206 14.45 16.00 -39.74
C LEU A 206 15.22 15.04 -38.81
N SER A 207 16.56 15.17 -38.75
CA SER A 207 17.41 14.39 -37.84
C SER A 207 17.08 14.66 -36.36
N ARG A 208 16.75 15.92 -36.01
CA ARG A 208 16.30 16.29 -34.65
C ARG A 208 14.95 15.66 -34.29
N LEU A 209 14.01 15.55 -35.24
CA LEU A 209 12.75 14.83 -35.02
C LEU A 209 12.97 13.34 -34.78
N ASP A 210 13.90 12.72 -35.52
CA ASP A 210 14.26 11.31 -35.32
C ASP A 210 14.90 11.10 -33.94
N ASP A 211 15.81 11.96 -33.49
CA ASP A 211 16.37 11.94 -32.12
C ASP A 211 15.27 12.13 -31.06
N ARG A 212 14.34 13.06 -31.29
CA ARG A 212 13.19 13.29 -30.41
C ARG A 212 12.31 12.05 -30.27
N LEU A 213 12.05 11.31 -31.37
CA LEU A 213 11.32 10.03 -31.32
C LEU A 213 12.02 8.99 -30.47
N ILE A 214 13.35 8.86 -30.59
CA ILE A 214 14.16 7.97 -29.74
C ILE A 214 14.05 8.36 -28.26
N ALA A 215 14.13 9.67 -27.96
CA ALA A 215 14.01 10.17 -26.60
C ALA A 215 12.60 9.90 -26.02
N ILE A 216 11.54 10.09 -26.81
CA ILE A 216 10.16 9.79 -26.42
C ILE A 216 9.98 8.29 -26.17
N GLU A 217 10.51 7.41 -27.05
CA GLU A 217 10.41 5.96 -26.86
C GLU A 217 11.06 5.48 -25.54
N ARG A 218 12.17 6.07 -25.17
CA ARG A 218 12.79 5.84 -23.87
C ARG A 218 11.86 6.23 -22.72
N GLN A 219 11.16 7.38 -22.80
CA GLN A 219 10.24 7.81 -21.77
C GLN A 219 8.97 6.93 -21.72
N ARG A 220 8.44 6.52 -22.88
CA ARG A 220 7.35 5.52 -22.97
C ARG A 220 7.70 4.25 -22.22
N SER A 221 8.90 3.71 -22.47
CA SER A 221 9.38 2.50 -21.81
C SER A 221 9.50 2.67 -20.28
N ARG A 222 9.97 3.83 -19.82
CA ARG A 222 10.06 4.16 -18.38
C ARG A 222 8.67 4.28 -17.74
N SER A 223 7.76 5.04 -18.36
CA SER A 223 6.39 5.21 -17.84
C SER A 223 5.64 3.88 -17.82
N ARG A 224 5.86 3.01 -18.84
CA ARG A 224 5.30 1.66 -18.87
C ARG A 224 5.83 0.78 -17.73
N ALA A 225 7.13 0.87 -17.43
CA ALA A 225 7.71 0.16 -16.30
C ALA A 225 7.17 0.68 -14.95
N ALA A 226 6.99 2.01 -14.80
CA ALA A 226 6.40 2.61 -13.62
C ALA A 226 4.94 2.18 -13.42
N LEU A 227 4.14 2.13 -14.50
CA LEU A 227 2.78 1.59 -14.45
C LEU A 227 2.77 0.11 -14.06
N GLY A 228 3.79 -0.65 -14.48
CA GLY A 228 3.96 -2.07 -14.15
C GLY A 228 4.10 -2.34 -12.65
N GLU A 229 4.54 -1.37 -11.84
CA GLU A 229 4.54 -1.47 -10.38
C GLU A 229 3.14 -1.73 -9.82
N TRP A 230 2.13 -1.12 -10.43
CA TRP A 230 0.74 -1.16 -9.95
C TRP A 230 -0.11 -2.28 -10.54
N ILE A 231 0.11 -2.61 -11.83
CA ILE A 231 -0.73 -3.57 -12.56
C ILE A 231 0.04 -4.75 -13.18
N GLY A 232 1.34 -4.85 -12.89
CA GLY A 232 2.16 -5.96 -13.37
C GLY A 232 2.28 -6.02 -14.89
N GLY A 233 2.13 -7.22 -15.46
CA GLY A 233 2.28 -7.50 -16.89
C GLY A 233 1.30 -6.78 -17.81
N ASP A 234 0.13 -6.37 -17.31
CA ASP A 234 -0.90 -5.66 -18.08
C ASP A 234 -0.43 -4.28 -18.57
N ALA A 235 0.59 -3.69 -17.92
CA ALA A 235 1.19 -2.43 -18.37
C ALA A 235 1.80 -2.50 -19.79
N ARG A 236 1.97 -3.70 -20.35
CA ARG A 236 2.46 -3.88 -21.74
C ARG A 236 1.39 -3.68 -22.81
N ARG A 237 0.12 -3.67 -22.42
CA ARG A 237 -1.01 -3.44 -23.33
C ARG A 237 -0.98 -2.00 -23.86
N PRO A 238 -1.53 -1.75 -25.06
CA PRO A 238 -1.68 -0.40 -25.57
C PRO A 238 -2.61 0.41 -24.64
N VAL A 239 -2.30 1.70 -24.46
CA VAL A 239 -3.10 2.61 -23.62
C VAL A 239 -4.28 3.16 -24.43
N ALA A 240 -5.45 3.26 -23.80
CA ALA A 240 -6.60 3.93 -24.40
C ALA A 240 -6.31 5.44 -24.54
N LEU A 241 -6.34 5.96 -25.76
CA LEU A 241 -6.01 7.35 -26.05
C LEU A 241 -7.18 8.33 -25.78
N LYS A 242 -7.87 8.11 -24.64
CA LYS A 242 -8.98 8.95 -24.19
C LYS A 242 -8.77 9.33 -22.73
N LEU A 243 -8.65 10.63 -22.45
CA LEU A 243 -8.57 11.15 -21.08
C LEU A 243 -9.92 11.03 -20.37
N PRO A 244 -9.92 10.88 -19.03
CA PRO A 244 -11.14 10.92 -18.24
C PRO A 244 -11.80 12.32 -18.33
N ALA A 245 -13.13 12.34 -18.23
CA ALA A 245 -13.91 13.58 -18.33
C ALA A 245 -13.94 14.36 -17.00
N TRP A 246 -12.80 14.58 -16.38
CA TRP A 246 -12.66 15.36 -15.15
C TRP A 246 -12.63 16.86 -15.48
N SER A 247 -13.82 17.46 -15.57
CA SER A 247 -13.98 18.84 -16.01
C SER A 247 -14.12 19.85 -14.88
N SER A 248 -14.49 19.43 -13.67
CA SER A 248 -14.73 20.31 -12.53
C SER A 248 -14.30 19.65 -11.21
N VAL A 249 -13.97 20.49 -10.24
CA VAL A 249 -13.70 20.09 -8.85
C VAL A 249 -14.68 20.84 -7.94
N PRO A 250 -15.04 20.29 -6.77
CA PRO A 250 -15.85 21.01 -5.78
C PRO A 250 -15.18 22.31 -5.32
N ALA A 251 -15.96 23.19 -4.70
CA ALA A 251 -15.44 24.40 -4.11
C ALA A 251 -14.36 24.11 -3.05
N PHE A 252 -13.39 25.00 -2.91
CA PHE A 252 -12.26 24.85 -2.00
C PHE A 252 -12.70 24.55 -0.56
N GLU A 253 -13.72 25.26 -0.07
CA GLU A 253 -14.27 25.11 1.28
C GLU A 253 -14.84 23.71 1.51
N SER A 254 -15.47 23.13 0.49
CA SER A 254 -15.99 21.76 0.55
C SER A 254 -14.84 20.74 0.65
N LEU A 255 -13.81 20.89 -0.16
CA LEU A 255 -12.62 20.05 -0.12
C LEU A 255 -11.88 20.21 1.23
N GLN A 256 -11.78 21.44 1.74
CA GLN A 256 -11.14 21.71 3.02
C GLN A 256 -11.89 21.05 4.20
N SER A 257 -13.22 21.08 4.18
CA SER A 257 -14.03 20.44 5.22
C SER A 257 -13.91 18.91 5.19
N SER A 258 -13.79 18.31 4.00
CA SER A 258 -13.62 16.87 3.81
C SER A 258 -12.27 16.33 4.31
N LEU A 259 -11.24 17.19 4.47
CA LEU A 259 -9.95 16.78 5.02
C LEU A 259 -10.06 16.17 6.42
N LEU A 260 -11.01 16.61 7.25
CA LEU A 260 -11.21 16.04 8.58
C LEU A 260 -11.69 14.57 8.53
N GLN A 261 -12.31 14.18 7.42
CA GLN A 261 -12.75 12.81 7.16
C GLN A 261 -11.70 12.00 6.37
N HIS A 262 -10.55 12.59 6.08
CA HIS A 262 -9.50 11.90 5.37
C HIS A 262 -8.93 10.75 6.22
N PRO A 263 -8.69 9.54 5.65
CA PRO A 263 -8.23 8.39 6.43
C PRO A 263 -6.96 8.65 7.26
N MET A 264 -6.06 9.51 6.82
CA MET A 264 -4.87 9.90 7.60
C MET A 264 -5.25 10.68 8.87
N MET A 265 -6.32 11.47 8.84
CA MET A 265 -6.83 12.17 10.03
C MET A 265 -7.51 11.20 10.98
N GLN A 266 -8.33 10.29 10.45
CA GLN A 266 -8.97 9.24 11.24
C GLN A 266 -7.95 8.28 11.87
N ALA A 267 -6.85 7.98 11.18
CA ALA A 267 -5.74 7.22 11.74
C ALA A 267 -5.06 7.97 12.90
N ALA A 268 -4.84 9.28 12.73
CA ALA A 268 -4.25 10.12 13.79
C ALA A 268 -5.18 10.24 15.00
N ASP A 269 -6.51 10.33 14.80
CA ASP A 269 -7.50 10.35 15.86
C ASP A 269 -7.51 9.01 16.63
N ALA A 270 -7.55 7.87 15.92
CA ALA A 270 -7.46 6.55 16.54
C ALA A 270 -6.14 6.34 17.30
N HIS A 271 -5.04 6.90 16.80
CA HIS A 271 -3.77 6.90 17.51
C HIS A 271 -3.83 7.67 18.82
N ILE A 272 -4.48 8.85 18.84
CA ILE A 272 -4.71 9.64 20.06
C ILE A 272 -5.54 8.84 21.06
N ASP A 273 -6.62 8.18 20.62
CA ASP A 273 -7.46 7.36 21.47
C ASP A 273 -6.68 6.19 22.10
N ALA A 274 -5.77 5.56 21.33
CA ALA A 274 -4.86 4.55 21.86
C ALA A 274 -3.89 5.12 22.93
N ARG A 275 -3.45 6.39 22.80
CA ARG A 275 -2.61 7.07 23.79
C ARG A 275 -3.40 7.50 25.02
N VAL A 276 -4.67 7.89 24.86
CA VAL A 276 -5.58 8.13 26.00
C VAL A 276 -5.75 6.85 26.81
N ALA A 277 -6.03 5.72 26.15
CA ALA A 277 -6.07 4.43 26.83
C ALA A 277 -4.74 4.06 27.50
N GLY A 278 -3.61 4.51 26.94
CA GLY A 278 -2.27 4.39 27.53
C GLY A 278 -2.13 5.18 28.85
N VAL A 279 -2.70 6.39 28.92
CA VAL A 279 -2.78 7.18 30.17
C VAL A 279 -3.64 6.46 31.19
N ASP A 280 -4.84 5.99 30.79
CA ASP A 280 -5.72 5.22 31.68
C ASP A 280 -5.03 3.98 32.26
N LEU A 281 -4.21 3.26 31.45
CA LEU A 281 -3.40 2.12 31.91
C LEU A 281 -2.35 2.52 32.92
N ALA A 282 -1.68 3.66 32.72
CA ALA A 282 -0.68 4.17 33.67
C ALA A 282 -1.34 4.50 35.01
N GLU A 283 -2.57 5.03 35.02
CA GLU A 283 -3.34 5.28 36.23
C GLU A 283 -3.73 4.00 36.97
N GLN A 284 -4.05 2.90 36.25
CA GLN A 284 -4.36 1.62 36.90
C GLN A 284 -3.18 1.07 37.73
N ARG A 285 -1.93 1.44 37.40
CA ARG A 285 -0.73 1.02 38.15
C ARG A 285 -0.72 1.51 39.61
N SER A 286 -1.51 2.53 39.94
CA SER A 286 -1.68 3.02 41.32
C SER A 286 -2.62 2.14 42.15
N LYS A 287 -3.43 1.29 41.51
CA LYS A 287 -4.41 0.42 42.16
C LYS A 287 -3.77 -0.91 42.55
N PRO A 288 -4.24 -1.54 43.66
CA PRO A 288 -3.77 -2.86 44.05
C PRO A 288 -4.32 -3.93 43.09
N GLY A 289 -3.44 -4.87 42.68
CA GLY A 289 -3.85 -6.16 42.17
C GLY A 289 -4.05 -7.14 43.34
N TRP A 290 -4.75 -8.24 43.07
CA TRP A 290 -4.92 -9.28 44.08
C TRP A 290 -4.88 -10.68 43.46
N ALA A 291 -4.65 -11.70 44.31
CA ALA A 291 -4.68 -13.08 43.89
C ALA A 291 -5.39 -13.94 44.91
N LEU A 292 -6.09 -14.95 44.45
CA LEU A 292 -6.71 -15.99 45.26
C LEU A 292 -5.80 -17.22 45.24
N ASP A 293 -5.45 -17.72 46.42
CA ASP A 293 -4.68 -18.92 46.66
C ASP A 293 -5.56 -19.99 47.29
N VAL A 294 -5.68 -21.18 46.70
CA VAL A 294 -6.36 -22.33 47.23
C VAL A 294 -5.36 -23.48 47.31
N GLY A 295 -5.18 -24.11 48.44
CA GLY A 295 -4.23 -25.17 48.64
C GLY A 295 -4.80 -26.33 49.45
N TYR A 296 -4.28 -27.53 49.15
CA TYR A 296 -4.45 -28.73 49.94
C TYR A 296 -3.10 -29.26 50.36
N SER A 297 -2.99 -29.62 51.67
CA SER A 297 -1.75 -30.14 52.26
C SER A 297 -2.04 -31.48 52.92
N TYR A 298 -1.44 -32.53 52.38
CA TYR A 298 -1.45 -33.88 52.94
C TYR A 298 -0.42 -33.95 54.10
N ARG A 299 -0.84 -34.52 55.21
CA ARG A 299 0.05 -34.79 56.35
C ARG A 299 -0.04 -36.23 56.78
N ASP A 300 1.12 -36.86 56.99
CA ASP A 300 1.21 -38.20 57.52
C ASP A 300 1.75 -38.21 58.96
N GLY A 301 1.48 -39.32 59.67
CA GLY A 301 1.83 -39.50 61.06
C GLY A 301 0.65 -39.40 62.03
N GLN A 302 0.97 -39.54 63.33
CA GLN A 302 0.00 -39.53 64.42
C GLN A 302 0.20 -38.30 65.33
N LEU A 303 -0.88 -37.87 65.96
CA LEU A 303 -0.86 -36.94 67.09
C LEU A 303 -0.45 -37.64 68.36
N SER A 304 -0.06 -36.90 69.41
CA SER A 304 0.27 -37.43 70.75
C SER A 304 -0.90 -38.24 71.35
N SER A 305 -2.12 -38.02 70.88
CA SER A 305 -3.32 -38.77 71.23
C SER A 305 -3.47 -40.13 70.52
N GLY A 306 -2.57 -40.49 69.59
CA GLY A 306 -2.66 -41.66 68.74
C GLY A 306 -3.56 -41.57 67.48
N GLN A 307 -4.24 -40.43 67.30
CA GLN A 307 -5.08 -40.21 66.12
C GLN A 307 -4.21 -39.78 64.92
N PRO A 308 -4.64 -40.14 63.69
CA PRO A 308 -3.96 -39.70 62.47
C PRO A 308 -4.01 -38.17 62.35
N ARG A 309 -2.96 -37.55 61.77
CA ARG A 309 -2.96 -36.14 61.49
C ARG A 309 -3.93 -35.81 60.37
N SER A 310 -4.74 -34.77 60.52
CA SER A 310 -5.71 -34.36 59.52
C SER A 310 -4.99 -33.53 58.44
N ASP A 311 -5.41 -33.67 57.19
CA ASP A 311 -5.01 -32.85 56.09
C ASP A 311 -5.53 -31.41 56.26
N LEU A 312 -4.91 -30.47 55.58
CA LEU A 312 -5.27 -29.03 55.69
C LEU A 312 -5.69 -28.47 54.34
N ILE A 313 -6.69 -27.62 54.37
CA ILE A 313 -7.08 -26.75 53.27
C ILE A 313 -6.63 -25.33 53.65
N THR A 314 -5.93 -24.68 52.70
CA THR A 314 -5.51 -23.28 52.83
C THR A 314 -6.26 -22.43 51.81
N LEU A 315 -6.88 -21.36 52.33
CA LEU A 315 -7.48 -20.30 51.53
C LEU A 315 -6.75 -19.01 51.87
N GLY A 316 -6.20 -18.34 50.85
CA GLY A 316 -5.47 -17.10 51.05
C GLY A 316 -5.81 -16.07 49.97
N VAL A 317 -5.77 -14.82 50.36
CA VAL A 317 -5.88 -13.68 49.40
C VAL A 317 -4.58 -12.88 49.54
N THR A 318 -3.87 -12.75 48.43
CA THR A 318 -2.68 -11.91 48.33
C THR A 318 -3.05 -10.59 47.67
N VAL A 319 -2.68 -9.46 48.28
CA VAL A 319 -2.98 -8.12 47.71
C VAL A 319 -1.64 -7.39 47.50
N ASP A 320 -1.43 -6.88 46.27
CA ASP A 320 -0.26 -6.06 45.95
C ASP A 320 -0.44 -4.65 46.53
N LEU A 321 0.46 -4.24 47.44
CA LEU A 321 0.39 -2.93 48.03
C LEU A 321 1.43 -1.98 47.41
N PRO A 322 0.99 -0.95 46.66
CA PRO A 322 1.88 -0.12 45.83
C PRO A 322 2.62 0.98 46.61
N PHE A 323 2.88 0.81 47.92
CA PHE A 323 3.43 1.85 48.78
C PHE A 323 4.80 2.40 48.33
N PHE A 324 5.68 1.59 47.76
CA PHE A 324 7.01 2.00 47.34
C PHE A 324 7.11 2.36 45.84
N ARG A 325 6.00 2.35 45.11
CA ARG A 325 5.99 2.57 43.66
C ARG A 325 5.62 4.00 43.22
N LYS A 326 5.41 4.94 44.16
CA LYS A 326 4.93 6.30 43.88
C LYS A 326 5.72 6.96 42.73
N ARG A 327 7.05 7.02 42.83
CA ARG A 327 7.90 7.63 41.79
C ARG A 327 7.76 6.92 40.43
N SER A 328 7.68 5.59 40.41
CA SER A 328 7.52 4.80 39.21
C SER A 328 6.14 5.02 38.57
N VAL A 329 5.08 5.11 39.36
CA VAL A 329 3.72 5.40 38.91
C VAL A 329 3.64 6.81 38.34
N ASP A 330 4.14 7.82 39.08
CA ASP A 330 4.15 9.23 38.64
C ASP A 330 4.94 9.39 37.33
N SER A 331 6.12 8.75 37.23
CA SER A 331 6.92 8.78 36.00
C SER A 331 6.22 8.08 34.80
N SER A 332 5.56 6.95 35.05
CA SER A 332 4.77 6.24 34.03
C SER A 332 3.60 7.07 33.52
N LEU A 333 2.89 7.73 34.42
CA LEU A 333 1.79 8.62 34.08
C LEU A 333 2.29 9.84 33.30
N SER A 334 3.38 10.47 33.78
CA SER A 334 4.00 11.59 33.07
C SER A 334 4.44 11.20 31.67
N ALA A 335 5.07 10.05 31.48
CA ALA A 335 5.46 9.54 30.17
C ALA A 335 4.23 9.35 29.25
N ALA A 336 3.17 8.72 29.73
CA ALA A 336 1.94 8.51 28.97
C ALA A 336 1.27 9.84 28.56
N LEU A 337 1.26 10.85 29.44
CA LEU A 337 0.77 12.19 29.13
C LEU A 337 1.59 12.88 28.04
N GLN A 338 2.92 12.76 28.07
CA GLN A 338 3.79 13.29 27.02
C GLN A 338 3.58 12.57 25.69
N GLU A 339 3.40 11.25 25.69
CA GLU A 339 3.09 10.49 24.49
C GLU A 339 1.75 10.91 23.87
N ARG A 340 0.72 11.18 24.68
CA ARG A 340 -0.55 11.74 24.22
C ARG A 340 -0.36 13.14 23.62
N SER A 341 0.43 14.00 24.28
CA SER A 341 0.73 15.35 23.76
C SER A 341 1.46 15.27 22.42
N ALA A 342 2.43 14.38 22.27
CA ALA A 342 3.13 14.13 21.01
C ALA A 342 2.18 13.66 19.91
N ALA A 343 1.22 12.78 20.21
CA ALA A 343 0.22 12.32 19.26
C ALA A 343 -0.69 13.47 18.77
N ASN A 344 -1.13 14.37 19.67
CA ASN A 344 -1.89 15.56 19.30
C ASN A 344 -1.09 16.48 18.36
N SER A 345 0.18 16.71 18.65
CA SER A 345 1.07 17.52 17.79
C SER A 345 1.26 16.89 16.41
N THR A 346 1.40 15.56 16.34
CA THR A 346 1.50 14.82 15.07
C THR A 346 0.21 14.92 14.25
N ARG A 347 -0.95 14.85 14.90
CA ARG A 347 -2.26 15.08 14.25
C ARG A 347 -2.35 16.48 13.63
N GLU A 348 -1.96 17.50 14.39
CA GLU A 348 -1.98 18.87 13.90
C GLU A 348 -1.00 19.06 12.72
N GLN A 349 0.19 18.50 12.79
CA GLN A 349 1.15 18.50 11.68
C GLN A 349 0.57 17.83 10.43
N THR A 350 -0.12 16.69 10.60
CA THR A 350 -0.78 16.00 9.48
C THR A 350 -1.85 16.88 8.84
N LEU A 351 -2.68 17.53 9.63
CA LEU A 351 -3.71 18.45 9.13
C LEU A 351 -3.10 19.65 8.36
N ARG A 352 -2.04 20.25 8.90
CA ARG A 352 -1.34 21.36 8.24
C ARG A 352 -0.77 20.92 6.89
N ARG A 353 -0.17 19.73 6.83
CA ARG A 353 0.35 19.17 5.58
C ARG A 353 -0.75 18.94 4.54
N LEU A 354 -1.86 18.32 4.93
CA LEU A 354 -2.99 18.08 4.03
C LEU A 354 -3.61 19.38 3.52
N ARG A 355 -3.72 20.41 4.38
CA ARG A 355 -4.21 21.75 3.98
C ARG A 355 -3.28 22.41 2.96
N SER A 356 -1.98 22.42 3.23
CA SER A 356 -0.99 23.00 2.32
C SER A 356 -0.98 22.29 0.96
N GLN A 357 -1.10 20.96 0.97
CA GLN A 357 -1.20 20.16 -0.26
C GLN A 357 -2.49 20.50 -1.04
N LEU A 358 -3.63 20.59 -0.34
CA LEU A 358 -4.90 20.99 -0.96
C LEU A 358 -4.83 22.37 -1.61
N GLU A 359 -4.28 23.34 -0.90
CA GLU A 359 -4.14 24.72 -1.40
C GLU A 359 -3.26 24.79 -2.66
N SER A 360 -2.12 24.10 -2.63
CA SER A 360 -1.21 24.01 -3.77
C SER A 360 -1.88 23.36 -4.99
N GLU A 361 -2.53 22.22 -4.80
CA GLU A 361 -3.15 21.46 -5.90
C GLU A 361 -4.40 22.17 -6.45
N PHE A 362 -5.18 22.83 -5.60
CA PHE A 362 -6.34 23.58 -6.04
C PHE A 362 -5.92 24.83 -6.85
N SER A 363 -4.85 25.50 -6.44
CA SER A 363 -4.27 26.61 -7.20
C SER A 363 -3.75 26.13 -8.55
N LEU A 364 -3.00 25.01 -8.57
CA LEU A 364 -2.49 24.42 -9.79
C LEU A 364 -3.62 24.01 -10.76
N TRP A 365 -4.69 23.37 -10.25
CA TRP A 365 -5.87 23.03 -11.05
C TRP A 365 -6.48 24.26 -11.74
N ASN A 366 -6.65 25.35 -11.01
CA ASN A 366 -7.22 26.60 -11.55
C ASN A 366 -6.30 27.22 -12.60
N ASP A 367 -4.98 27.24 -12.37
CA ASP A 367 -4.01 27.74 -13.32
C ASP A 367 -3.99 26.94 -14.61
N LEU A 368 -3.96 25.60 -14.50
CA LEU A 368 -3.99 24.71 -15.66
C LEU A 368 -5.30 24.85 -16.45
N THR A 369 -6.42 25.04 -15.74
CA THR A 369 -7.71 25.25 -16.39
C THR A 369 -7.74 26.55 -17.19
N ARG A 370 -7.20 27.67 -16.65
CA ARG A 370 -7.09 28.93 -17.36
C ARG A 370 -6.14 28.84 -18.56
N ARG A 371 -5.02 28.15 -18.41
CA ARG A 371 -4.06 27.95 -19.50
C ARG A 371 -4.66 27.11 -20.62
N LEU A 372 -5.36 26.03 -20.30
CA LEU A 372 -6.04 25.20 -21.31
C LEU A 372 -7.08 26.01 -22.08
N ASP A 373 -7.89 26.82 -21.40
CA ASP A 373 -8.87 27.69 -22.05
C ASP A 373 -8.19 28.66 -23.05
N LEU A 374 -7.01 29.22 -22.70
CA LEU A 374 -6.22 30.06 -23.61
C LEU A 374 -5.67 29.28 -24.81
N TYR A 375 -5.18 28.04 -24.58
CA TYR A 375 -4.70 27.18 -25.66
C TYR A 375 -5.81 26.81 -26.61
N ASP A 376 -6.97 26.38 -26.08
CA ASP A 376 -8.13 25.95 -26.89
C ASP A 376 -8.73 27.09 -27.69
N ARG A 377 -8.84 28.30 -27.14
CA ARG A 377 -9.46 29.45 -27.81
C ARG A 377 -8.56 30.17 -28.78
N GLN A 378 -7.23 30.21 -28.54
CA GLN A 378 -6.35 31.11 -29.28
C GLN A 378 -5.06 30.45 -29.74
N ILE A 379 -4.25 29.89 -28.84
CA ILE A 379 -2.86 29.54 -29.13
C ILE A 379 -2.76 28.46 -30.22
N LEU A 380 -3.58 27.40 -30.13
CA LEU A 380 -3.57 26.31 -31.12
C LEU A 380 -3.91 26.83 -32.53
N SER A 381 -4.95 27.62 -32.66
CA SER A 381 -5.37 28.18 -33.96
C SER A 381 -4.34 29.16 -34.52
N GLN A 382 -3.74 29.99 -33.67
CA GLN A 382 -2.71 30.95 -34.09
C GLN A 382 -1.43 30.27 -34.52
N ALA A 383 -0.97 29.21 -33.81
CA ALA A 383 0.21 28.45 -34.19
C ALA A 383 0.01 27.74 -35.54
N SER A 384 -1.12 27.09 -35.75
CA SER A 384 -1.43 26.43 -37.03
C SER A 384 -1.56 27.43 -38.18
N ALA A 385 -2.25 28.55 -37.98
CA ALA A 385 -2.38 29.60 -39.01
C ALA A 385 -1.02 30.24 -39.35
N ASN A 386 -0.15 30.43 -38.35
CA ASN A 386 1.20 30.94 -38.60
C ASN A 386 2.05 29.97 -39.43
N ALA A 387 1.96 28.66 -39.16
CA ALA A 387 2.66 27.64 -39.95
C ALA A 387 2.19 27.61 -41.41
N GLU A 388 0.88 27.65 -41.64
CA GLU A 388 0.29 27.70 -42.98
C GLU A 388 0.67 28.98 -43.73
N ALA A 389 0.58 30.14 -43.08
CA ALA A 389 0.93 31.43 -43.67
C ALA A 389 2.42 31.50 -44.05
N SER A 390 3.31 30.96 -43.20
CA SER A 390 4.74 30.87 -43.47
C SER A 390 5.04 30.00 -44.70
N LEU A 391 4.34 28.86 -44.84
CA LEU A 391 4.49 27.99 -46.01
C LEU A 391 4.01 28.69 -47.29
N LEU A 392 2.87 29.37 -47.27
CA LEU A 392 2.36 30.11 -48.45
C LEU A 392 3.30 31.27 -48.84
N ALA A 393 3.88 31.98 -47.86
CA ALA A 393 4.86 33.03 -48.12
C ALA A 393 6.12 32.47 -48.77
N TYR A 394 6.59 31.32 -48.31
CA TYR A 394 7.75 30.62 -48.91
C TYR A 394 7.48 30.14 -50.33
N GLN A 395 6.31 29.54 -50.62
CA GLN A 395 5.93 29.08 -51.93
C GLN A 395 5.78 30.23 -52.94
N SER A 396 5.41 31.43 -52.47
CA SER A 396 5.30 32.62 -53.31
C SER A 396 6.57 33.45 -53.36
N ASP A 397 7.69 32.90 -52.91
CA ASP A 397 9.04 33.54 -52.89
C ASP A 397 9.12 34.84 -52.07
N LYS A 398 8.20 34.99 -51.08
CA LYS A 398 8.10 36.14 -50.16
C LYS A 398 8.56 35.86 -48.73
N GLY A 399 8.98 34.63 -48.46
CA GLY A 399 9.41 34.19 -47.15
C GLY A 399 10.62 33.30 -47.19
N ASP A 400 11.30 33.17 -46.05
CA ASP A 400 12.50 32.32 -45.87
C ASP A 400 12.11 30.92 -45.41
N PHE A 401 12.87 29.91 -45.86
CA PHE A 401 12.72 28.53 -45.42
C PHE A 401 12.86 28.39 -43.89
N ALA A 402 13.74 29.17 -43.29
CA ALA A 402 13.94 29.20 -41.86
C ALA A 402 12.68 29.55 -41.06
N ASP A 403 11.89 30.45 -41.59
CA ASP A 403 10.64 30.87 -40.92
C ASP A 403 9.57 29.79 -41.03
N VAL A 404 9.48 29.09 -42.16
CA VAL A 404 8.59 27.92 -42.31
C VAL A 404 8.93 26.85 -41.30
N MET A 405 10.21 26.45 -41.23
CA MET A 405 10.66 25.42 -40.30
C MET A 405 10.39 25.79 -38.86
N ARG A 406 10.66 27.05 -38.47
CA ARG A 406 10.37 27.57 -37.13
C ARG A 406 8.87 27.49 -36.83
N ALA A 407 8.02 27.95 -37.72
CA ALA A 407 6.59 27.99 -37.52
C ALA A 407 5.98 26.57 -37.36
N TYR A 408 6.45 25.58 -38.16
CA TYR A 408 6.00 24.19 -37.99
C TYR A 408 6.51 23.52 -36.72
N ILE A 409 7.74 23.83 -36.28
CA ILE A 409 8.28 23.36 -35.01
C ILE A 409 7.50 23.97 -33.84
N ASP A 410 7.14 25.26 -33.93
CA ASP A 410 6.35 25.95 -32.93
C ASP A 410 4.91 25.40 -32.85
N ASP A 411 4.25 25.10 -33.98
CA ASP A 411 2.94 24.42 -34.02
C ASP A 411 3.03 23.03 -33.35
N LEU A 412 4.00 22.20 -33.72
CA LEU A 412 4.21 20.89 -33.10
C LEU A 412 4.43 20.98 -31.59
N ASN A 413 5.29 21.89 -31.16
CA ASN A 413 5.55 22.10 -29.73
C ASN A 413 4.30 22.59 -29.01
N THR A 414 3.54 23.50 -29.60
CA THR A 414 2.29 24.02 -29.06
C THR A 414 1.26 22.90 -28.83
N ARG A 415 1.12 21.97 -29.79
CA ARG A 415 0.24 20.79 -29.64
C ARG A 415 0.72 19.83 -28.55
N ILE A 416 2.04 19.64 -28.44
CA ILE A 416 2.62 18.79 -27.38
C ILE A 416 2.40 19.43 -26.00
N ASP A 417 2.61 20.74 -25.88
CA ASP A 417 2.38 21.48 -24.64
C ASP A 417 0.89 21.46 -24.23
N HIS A 418 -0.03 21.55 -25.20
CA HIS A 418 -1.46 21.42 -24.95
C HIS A 418 -1.79 20.04 -24.30
N ILE A 419 -1.28 18.92 -24.87
CA ILE A 419 -1.48 17.61 -24.27
C ILE A 419 -0.84 17.53 -22.88
N ARG A 420 0.33 18.13 -22.69
CA ARG A 420 0.97 18.19 -21.37
C ARG A 420 0.07 18.88 -20.35
N LEU A 421 -0.50 20.02 -20.68
CA LEU A 421 -1.43 20.75 -19.80
C LEU A 421 -2.68 19.93 -19.47
N GLN A 422 -3.23 19.20 -20.45
CA GLN A 422 -4.38 18.32 -20.22
C GLN A 422 -4.03 17.20 -19.21
N VAL A 423 -2.86 16.58 -19.36
CA VAL A 423 -2.38 15.53 -18.46
C VAL A 423 -2.07 16.07 -17.06
N GLU A 424 -1.35 17.19 -16.96
CA GLU A 424 -1.04 17.83 -15.67
C GLU A 424 -2.32 18.20 -14.91
N ARG A 425 -3.35 18.72 -15.60
CA ARG A 425 -4.64 19.00 -14.98
C ARG A 425 -5.31 17.72 -14.48
N ALA A 426 -5.26 16.63 -15.25
CA ALA A 426 -5.81 15.35 -14.83
C ALA A 426 -5.04 14.76 -13.63
N GLN A 427 -3.72 14.93 -13.57
CA GLN A 427 -2.91 14.52 -12.43
C GLN A 427 -3.24 15.33 -11.17
N SER A 428 -3.41 16.65 -11.29
CA SER A 428 -3.85 17.51 -10.19
C SER A 428 -5.25 17.09 -9.69
N TYR A 429 -6.18 16.76 -10.60
CA TYR A 429 -7.48 16.19 -10.21
C TYR A 429 -7.32 14.90 -9.39
N ALA A 430 -6.45 13.99 -9.81
CA ALA A 430 -6.22 12.73 -9.09
C ALA A 430 -5.75 12.97 -7.65
N VAL A 431 -4.91 14.00 -7.41
CA VAL A 431 -4.48 14.41 -6.06
C VAL A 431 -5.63 15.04 -5.29
N LEU A 432 -6.40 15.95 -5.91
CA LEU A 432 -7.57 16.57 -5.27
C LEU A 432 -8.64 15.53 -4.90
N ALA A 433 -8.83 14.51 -5.75
CA ALA A 433 -9.73 13.39 -5.46
C ALA A 433 -9.27 12.56 -4.25
N ASN A 434 -7.97 12.34 -4.09
CA ASN A 434 -7.41 11.70 -2.89
C ASN A 434 -7.73 12.52 -1.64
N LEU A 435 -7.43 13.81 -1.67
CA LEU A 435 -7.61 14.72 -0.51
C LEU A 435 -9.10 14.91 -0.16
N GLY A 436 -9.93 15.15 -1.17
CA GLY A 436 -11.35 15.43 -1.01
C GLY A 436 -12.24 14.19 -0.89
N GLY A 437 -11.71 12.99 -1.15
CA GLY A 437 -12.52 11.77 -1.18
C GLY A 437 -13.56 11.78 -2.29
N LEU A 438 -13.26 12.42 -3.43
CA LEU A 438 -14.18 12.49 -4.55
C LEU A 438 -14.39 11.09 -5.12
N SER A 439 -15.65 10.66 -5.21
CA SER A 439 -16.02 9.51 -6.01
C SER A 439 -15.94 9.87 -7.49
N GLN A 440 -15.55 8.91 -8.28
CA GLN A 440 -15.50 9.03 -9.75
C GLN A 440 -16.88 9.23 -10.35
#